data_a6f8f246c6b6e7a975286356acdba998
#
_entry.id   a6f8f246c6b6e7a975286356acdba998
#
_cell.length_a   1.000
_cell.length_b   1.000
_cell.length_c   1.000
_cell.angle_alpha   90.00
_cell.angle_beta   90.00
_cell.angle_gamma   90.00
#
_symmetry.space_group_name_H-M   'P 1'
#
loop_
_entity.id
_entity.type
_entity.pdbx_description
1 polymer ?
#
loop_
_entity_poly.entity_id
_entity_poly.type
_entity_poly.pdbx_seq_one_letter_code
_entity_poly.pdbx_strand_id
1 'polypeptide(L)'
;MIIKSIMTDEDRKALEYMLSLEYAMPYQLLKTKNNRRKIIYIMTPVLFLLSIGCYFVKSYPMFYVDMGISIIALIWIIWFQSKGKKFENNVHEFVWNKSRYNKVEIDVQGIKLEDKKICELKEIDRVFLYKDFFLLITNEKKLLVLKTVGVETEELIKIIKEADILFESKRSIGGTLVDLPIFLDN
;
A
#
# COMPACT_ATOMS: atom_id res chain seq x y z
N MET A 1 14.20 23.70 9.34
CA MET A 1 12.76 23.67 9.72
C MET A 1 12.52 22.52 10.70
N ILE A 2 11.77 22.71 11.76
CA ILE A 2 11.41 21.65 12.72
C ILE A 2 9.90 21.43 12.57
N ILE A 3 9.50 20.21 12.26
CA ILE A 3 8.11 19.78 12.14
C ILE A 3 7.77 18.92 13.36
N LYS A 4 6.71 19.28 14.06
CA LYS A 4 6.13 18.40 15.09
C LYS A 4 5.10 17.48 14.45
N SER A 5 5.57 16.34 13.95
CA SER A 5 4.71 15.35 13.29
C SER A 5 3.98 14.47 14.31
N ILE A 6 3.07 15.07 15.09
CA ILE A 6 2.29 14.32 16.07
C ILE A 6 1.04 13.77 15.39
N MET A 7 0.97 12.44 15.28
CA MET A 7 -0.20 11.73 14.74
C MET A 7 -1.11 11.26 15.88
N THR A 8 -2.37 11.66 15.83
CA THR A 8 -3.42 11.10 16.71
C THR A 8 -3.78 9.67 16.25
N ASP A 9 -4.52 8.94 17.09
CA ASP A 9 -5.02 7.60 16.72
C ASP A 9 -5.99 7.65 15.54
N GLU A 10 -6.72 8.77 15.36
CA GLU A 10 -7.59 8.98 14.20
C GLU A 10 -6.76 9.17 12.92
N ASP A 11 -5.67 9.93 13.00
CA ASP A 11 -4.74 10.11 11.88
C ASP A 11 -4.11 8.78 11.48
N ARG A 12 -3.72 7.95 12.45
CA ARG A 12 -3.15 6.62 12.19
C ARG A 12 -4.16 5.71 11.50
N LYS A 13 -5.41 5.69 11.95
CA LYS A 13 -6.49 4.94 11.29
C LYS A 13 -6.72 5.43 9.86
N ALA A 14 -6.72 6.75 9.65
CA ALA A 14 -6.86 7.32 8.31
C ALA A 14 -5.70 6.96 7.39
N LEU A 15 -4.47 7.03 7.90
CA LEU A 15 -3.25 6.63 7.19
C LEU A 15 -3.24 5.12 6.89
N GLU A 16 -3.56 4.28 7.87
CA GLU A 16 -3.67 2.83 7.70
C GLU A 16 -4.70 2.46 6.64
N TYR A 17 -5.87 3.07 6.67
CA TYR A 17 -6.89 2.87 5.65
C TYR A 17 -6.40 3.26 4.26
N MET A 18 -5.77 4.41 4.13
CA MET A 18 -5.23 4.91 2.86
C MET A 18 -4.16 3.97 2.31
N LEU A 19 -3.18 3.60 3.12
CA LEU A 19 -2.09 2.70 2.71
C LEU A 19 -2.61 1.28 2.42
N SER A 20 -3.60 0.80 3.16
CA SER A 20 -4.25 -0.48 2.88
C SER A 20 -4.99 -0.50 1.56
N LEU A 21 -5.58 0.61 1.12
CA LEU A 21 -6.17 0.72 -0.21
C LEU A 21 -5.11 0.56 -1.31
N GLU A 22 -3.92 1.07 -1.11
CA GLU A 22 -2.83 1.01 -2.09
C GLU A 22 -2.16 -0.37 -2.13
N TYR A 23 -1.88 -0.95 -0.98
CA TYR A 23 -1.06 -2.16 -0.88
C TYR A 23 -1.86 -3.46 -0.74
N ALA A 24 -2.91 -3.47 0.08
CA ALA A 24 -3.64 -4.68 0.39
C ALA A 24 -4.83 -4.91 -0.55
N MET A 25 -5.60 -3.86 -0.84
CA MET A 25 -6.84 -3.99 -1.62
C MET A 25 -6.62 -4.53 -3.05
N PRO A 26 -5.55 -4.19 -3.79
CA PRO A 26 -5.30 -4.79 -5.10
C PRO A 26 -5.26 -6.32 -5.08
N TYR A 27 -4.87 -6.92 -3.96
CA TYR A 27 -4.76 -8.37 -3.78
C TYR A 27 -6.00 -9.01 -3.13
N GLN A 28 -6.94 -8.23 -2.60
CA GLN A 28 -8.15 -8.74 -1.97
C GLN A 28 -9.29 -8.80 -2.98
N LEU A 29 -9.59 -10.00 -3.49
CA LEU A 29 -10.56 -10.23 -4.56
C LEU A 29 -11.96 -9.68 -4.24
N LEU A 30 -12.42 -9.84 -3.00
CA LEU A 30 -13.75 -9.38 -2.57
C LEU A 30 -13.81 -7.88 -2.31
N LYS A 31 -12.74 -7.29 -1.78
CA LYS A 31 -12.66 -5.85 -1.44
C LYS A 31 -12.33 -4.99 -2.66
N THR A 32 -11.80 -5.58 -3.74
CA THR A 32 -11.46 -4.82 -4.96
C THR A 32 -12.71 -4.29 -5.67
N LYS A 33 -12.59 -3.12 -6.28
CA LYS A 33 -13.62 -2.56 -7.18
C LYS A 33 -13.66 -3.27 -8.54
N ASN A 34 -12.63 -4.05 -8.88
CA ASN A 34 -12.55 -4.73 -10.17
C ASN A 34 -13.48 -5.94 -10.22
N ASN A 35 -14.59 -5.81 -10.96
CA ASN A 35 -15.58 -6.88 -11.12
C ASN A 35 -15.02 -8.14 -11.78
N ARG A 36 -14.02 -8.03 -12.67
CA ARG A 36 -13.40 -9.20 -13.32
C ARG A 36 -12.72 -10.12 -12.30
N ARG A 37 -12.08 -9.55 -11.27
CA ARG A 37 -11.46 -10.33 -10.19
C ARG A 37 -12.50 -11.00 -9.30
N LYS A 38 -13.62 -10.32 -9.03
CA LYS A 38 -14.76 -10.90 -8.28
C LYS A 38 -15.40 -12.09 -9.00
N ILE A 39 -15.48 -12.01 -10.34
CA ILE A 39 -16.02 -13.10 -11.15
C ILE A 39 -15.23 -14.39 -10.92
N ILE A 40 -13.90 -14.36 -10.87
CA ILE A 40 -13.08 -15.56 -10.63
C ILE A 40 -13.45 -16.20 -9.29
N TYR A 41 -13.63 -15.39 -8.25
CA TYR A 41 -14.02 -15.87 -6.93
C TYR A 41 -15.38 -16.57 -6.93
N ILE A 42 -16.35 -16.03 -7.68
CA ILE A 42 -17.71 -16.59 -7.78
C ILE A 42 -17.74 -17.81 -8.72
N MET A 43 -17.01 -17.77 -9.83
CA MET A 43 -17.00 -18.84 -10.82
C MET A 43 -16.27 -20.11 -10.36
N THR A 44 -15.28 -19.99 -9.47
CA THR A 44 -14.54 -21.16 -8.97
C THR A 44 -15.42 -22.23 -8.32
N PRO A 45 -16.32 -21.91 -7.35
CA PRO A 45 -17.22 -22.92 -6.80
C PRO A 45 -18.25 -23.42 -7.83
N VAL A 46 -18.67 -22.59 -8.79
CA VAL A 46 -19.57 -23.01 -9.86
C VAL A 46 -18.90 -24.07 -10.76
N LEU A 47 -17.67 -23.82 -11.19
CA LEU A 47 -16.90 -24.81 -11.98
C LEU A 47 -16.66 -26.11 -11.20
N PHE A 48 -16.40 -26.02 -9.90
CA PHE A 48 -16.25 -27.19 -9.05
C PHE A 48 -17.54 -28.04 -8.99
N LEU A 49 -18.70 -27.40 -8.85
CA LEU A 49 -19.98 -28.09 -8.87
C LEU A 49 -20.30 -28.70 -10.25
N LEU A 50 -19.96 -28.01 -11.34
CA LEU A 50 -20.12 -28.52 -12.70
C LEU A 50 -19.24 -29.75 -12.93
N SER A 51 -17.98 -29.76 -12.42
CA SER A 51 -17.11 -30.91 -12.56
C SER A 51 -17.70 -32.16 -11.86
N ILE A 52 -18.31 -31.99 -10.68
CA ILE A 52 -19.01 -33.09 -10.00
C ILE A 52 -20.16 -33.61 -10.86
N GLY A 53 -20.94 -32.70 -11.48
CA GLY A 53 -22.00 -33.07 -12.43
C GLY A 53 -21.48 -33.90 -13.62
N CYS A 54 -20.35 -33.50 -14.22
CA CYS A 54 -19.70 -34.25 -15.30
C CYS A 54 -19.28 -35.66 -14.88
N TYR A 55 -18.87 -35.87 -13.64
CA TYR A 55 -18.57 -37.17 -13.09
C TYR A 55 -19.80 -38.08 -13.08
N PHE A 56 -20.96 -37.60 -12.62
CA PHE A 56 -22.20 -38.36 -12.58
C PHE A 56 -22.74 -38.75 -13.95
N VAL A 57 -22.57 -37.87 -14.97
CA VAL A 57 -22.96 -38.19 -16.34
C VAL A 57 -21.87 -38.97 -17.10
N LYS A 58 -20.83 -39.47 -16.42
CA LYS A 58 -19.71 -40.26 -16.97
C LYS A 58 -18.89 -39.52 -18.07
N SER A 59 -18.90 -38.20 -18.07
CA SER A 59 -18.06 -37.37 -18.94
C SER A 59 -16.68 -37.13 -18.32
N TYR A 60 -15.89 -38.19 -18.17
CA TYR A 60 -14.60 -38.15 -17.46
C TYR A 60 -13.60 -37.13 -18.03
N PRO A 61 -13.44 -36.96 -19.35
CA PRO A 61 -12.50 -35.95 -19.85
C PRO A 61 -12.85 -34.55 -19.38
N MET A 62 -14.12 -34.13 -19.42
CA MET A 62 -14.59 -32.84 -18.93
C MET A 62 -14.42 -32.72 -17.41
N PHE A 63 -14.72 -33.77 -16.67
CA PHE A 63 -14.49 -33.79 -15.21
C PHE A 63 -13.04 -33.43 -14.88
N TYR A 64 -12.05 -34.08 -15.51
CA TYR A 64 -10.63 -33.80 -15.20
C TYR A 64 -10.20 -32.40 -15.59
N VAL A 65 -10.69 -31.88 -16.72
CA VAL A 65 -10.37 -30.50 -17.15
C VAL A 65 -10.98 -29.45 -16.19
N ASP A 66 -12.26 -29.56 -15.88
CA ASP A 66 -12.95 -28.60 -15.03
C ASP A 66 -12.42 -28.67 -13.57
N MET A 67 -12.12 -29.84 -13.08
CA MET A 67 -11.52 -30.05 -11.76
C MET A 67 -10.11 -29.43 -11.71
N GLY A 68 -9.29 -29.64 -12.74
CA GLY A 68 -7.96 -29.03 -12.84
C GLY A 68 -8.01 -27.51 -12.84
N ILE A 69 -8.88 -26.91 -13.63
CA ILE A 69 -9.09 -25.45 -13.67
C ILE A 69 -9.55 -24.93 -12.30
N SER A 70 -10.48 -25.62 -11.65
CA SER A 70 -11.01 -25.24 -10.33
C SER A 70 -9.92 -25.26 -9.26
N ILE A 71 -9.07 -26.27 -9.25
CA ILE A 71 -7.94 -26.38 -8.31
C ILE A 71 -6.94 -25.23 -8.54
N ILE A 72 -6.56 -24.96 -9.79
CA ILE A 72 -5.64 -23.86 -10.11
C ILE A 72 -6.23 -22.51 -9.67
N ALA A 73 -7.52 -22.26 -9.96
CA ALA A 73 -8.21 -21.05 -9.55
C ALA A 73 -8.25 -20.89 -8.02
N LEU A 74 -8.48 -21.99 -7.30
CA LEU A 74 -8.52 -22.01 -5.84
C LEU A 74 -7.15 -21.71 -5.23
N ILE A 75 -6.08 -22.29 -5.75
CA ILE A 75 -4.70 -21.99 -5.34
C ILE A 75 -4.40 -20.51 -5.58
N TRP A 76 -4.78 -19.98 -6.73
CA TRP A 76 -4.58 -18.57 -7.07
C TRP A 76 -5.35 -17.64 -6.13
N ILE A 77 -6.62 -17.95 -5.80
CA ILE A 77 -7.42 -17.19 -4.83
C ILE A 77 -6.74 -17.16 -3.46
N ILE A 78 -6.30 -18.32 -2.95
CA ILE A 78 -5.65 -18.43 -1.64
C ILE A 78 -4.35 -17.61 -1.63
N TRP A 79 -3.56 -17.70 -2.69
CA TRP A 79 -2.31 -16.94 -2.82
C TRP A 79 -2.54 -15.42 -2.83
N PHE A 80 -3.53 -14.95 -3.59
CA PHE A 80 -3.89 -13.52 -3.63
C PHE A 80 -4.38 -13.01 -2.28
N GLN A 81 -5.27 -13.75 -1.62
CA GLN A 81 -5.78 -13.36 -0.31
C GLN A 81 -4.67 -13.36 0.75
N SER A 82 -3.78 -14.34 0.70
CA SER A 82 -2.62 -14.40 1.59
C SER A 82 -1.70 -13.18 1.42
N LYS A 83 -1.41 -12.79 0.16
CA LYS A 83 -0.66 -11.56 -0.11
C LYS A 83 -1.37 -10.32 0.42
N GLY A 84 -2.67 -10.17 0.15
CA GLY A 84 -3.44 -9.04 0.65
C GLY A 84 -3.39 -8.91 2.17
N LYS A 85 -3.54 -10.02 2.88
CA LYS A 85 -3.45 -10.06 4.35
C LYS A 85 -2.04 -9.71 4.84
N LYS A 86 -0.99 -10.20 4.17
CA LYS A 86 0.40 -9.86 4.50
C LYS A 86 0.64 -8.34 4.37
N PHE A 87 0.20 -7.73 3.27
CA PHE A 87 0.32 -6.28 3.11
C PHE A 87 -0.49 -5.49 4.12
N GLU A 88 -1.71 -5.93 4.47
CA GLU A 88 -2.53 -5.31 5.50
C GLU A 88 -1.82 -5.32 6.87
N ASN A 89 -1.22 -6.44 7.24
CA ASN A 89 -0.44 -6.57 8.47
C ASN A 89 0.82 -5.68 8.45
N ASN A 90 1.54 -5.62 7.34
CA ASN A 90 2.73 -4.79 7.20
C ASN A 90 2.38 -3.29 7.28
N VAL A 91 1.28 -2.87 6.66
CA VAL A 91 0.77 -1.49 6.78
C VAL A 91 0.42 -1.17 8.23
N HIS A 92 -0.27 -2.08 8.91
CA HIS A 92 -0.61 -1.92 10.32
C HIS A 92 0.66 -1.75 11.18
N GLU A 93 1.62 -2.65 11.04
CA GLU A 93 2.91 -2.57 11.76
C GLU A 93 3.65 -1.26 11.48
N PHE A 94 3.72 -0.84 10.22
CA PHE A 94 4.34 0.42 9.83
C PHE A 94 3.68 1.61 10.52
N VAL A 95 2.36 1.73 10.42
CA VAL A 95 1.62 2.89 10.95
C VAL A 95 1.67 2.94 12.47
N TRP A 96 1.57 1.80 13.14
CA TRP A 96 1.44 1.77 14.60
C TRP A 96 2.78 1.67 15.33
N ASN A 97 3.80 1.11 14.72
CA ASN A 97 5.10 0.89 15.37
C ASN A 97 6.22 1.74 14.79
N LYS A 98 6.30 1.88 13.46
CA LYS A 98 7.46 2.51 12.80
C LYS A 98 7.27 3.99 12.49
N SER A 99 6.05 4.49 12.27
CA SER A 99 5.79 5.91 11.98
C SER A 99 5.58 6.78 13.24
N ARG A 100 6.19 6.40 14.36
CA ARG A 100 6.07 7.13 15.63
C ARG A 100 7.21 8.12 15.79
N TYR A 101 7.19 9.23 15.06
CA TYR A 101 8.12 10.34 15.30
C TYR A 101 7.38 11.52 15.91
N ASN A 102 7.96 12.11 16.94
CA ASN A 102 7.41 13.29 17.56
C ASN A 102 8.06 14.58 17.01
N LYS A 103 9.30 14.48 16.52
CA LYS A 103 10.07 15.61 16.03
C LYS A 103 10.79 15.21 14.75
N VAL A 104 10.57 15.97 13.70
CA VAL A 104 11.26 15.82 12.43
C VAL A 104 11.94 17.13 12.09
N GLU A 105 13.24 17.09 11.89
CA GLU A 105 14.02 18.23 11.42
C GLU A 105 14.31 18.05 9.94
N ILE A 106 13.96 19.06 9.14
CA ILE A 106 14.25 19.09 7.72
C ILE A 106 15.09 20.31 7.44
N ASP A 107 16.25 20.10 6.91
CA ASP A 107 17.19 21.15 6.49
C ASP A 107 17.75 20.84 5.10
N VAL A 108 18.59 21.72 4.58
CA VAL A 108 19.26 21.56 3.27
C VAL A 108 20.12 20.27 3.21
N GLN A 109 20.53 19.74 4.37
CA GLN A 109 21.37 18.54 4.47
C GLN A 109 20.55 17.25 4.48
N GLY A 110 19.26 17.31 4.78
CA GLY A 110 18.40 16.14 4.79
C GLY A 110 17.33 16.13 5.88
N ILE A 111 16.86 14.95 6.18
CA ILE A 111 15.80 14.68 7.15
C ILE A 111 16.40 13.96 8.35
N LYS A 112 16.13 14.51 9.53
CA LYS A 112 16.52 13.91 10.84
C LYS A 112 15.25 13.60 11.62
N LEU A 113 15.18 12.41 12.17
CA LEU A 113 14.13 11.97 13.10
C LEU A 113 14.74 11.84 14.49
N GLU A 114 14.23 12.62 15.45
CA GLU A 114 14.73 12.56 16.85
C GLU A 114 16.25 12.64 16.93
N ASP A 115 16.86 13.60 16.20
CA ASP A 115 18.30 13.87 16.07
C ASP A 115 19.12 12.82 15.28
N LYS A 116 18.49 11.73 14.79
CA LYS A 116 19.14 10.76 13.91
C LYS A 116 18.89 11.11 12.44
N LYS A 117 19.95 11.28 11.66
CA LYS A 117 19.85 11.49 10.20
C LYS A 117 19.31 10.23 9.54
N ILE A 118 18.22 10.38 8.78
CA ILE A 118 17.55 9.28 8.09
C ILE A 118 17.93 9.25 6.61
N CYS A 119 17.87 10.41 5.93
CA CYS A 119 18.24 10.50 4.53
C CYS A 119 18.67 11.93 4.18
N GLU A 120 19.39 12.09 3.09
CA GLU A 120 19.66 13.38 2.46
C GLU A 120 18.50 13.79 1.57
N LEU A 121 18.30 15.11 1.35
CA LEU A 121 17.24 15.56 0.46
C LEU A 121 17.39 15.01 -0.97
N LYS A 122 18.63 14.91 -1.46
CA LYS A 122 18.93 14.32 -2.78
C LYS A 122 18.62 12.83 -2.91
N GLU A 123 18.40 12.12 -1.79
CA GLU A 123 18.00 10.72 -1.77
C GLU A 123 16.48 10.56 -1.88
N ILE A 124 15.73 11.67 -1.87
CA ILE A 124 14.29 11.64 -2.04
C ILE A 124 13.97 11.67 -3.54
N ASP A 125 13.35 10.60 -4.03
CA ASP A 125 12.91 10.47 -5.43
C ASP A 125 11.68 11.35 -5.70
N ARG A 126 10.68 11.27 -4.82
CA ARG A 126 9.42 12.01 -4.98
C ARG A 126 8.69 12.22 -3.67
N VAL A 127 7.81 13.20 -3.66
CA VAL A 127 6.97 13.54 -2.52
C VAL A 127 5.53 13.68 -2.97
N PHE A 128 4.63 13.02 -2.25
CA PHE A 128 3.19 13.17 -2.42
C PHE A 128 2.59 13.85 -1.21
N LEU A 129 1.75 14.83 -1.46
CA LEU A 129 0.85 15.39 -0.44
C LEU A 129 -0.54 14.80 -0.63
N TYR A 130 -1.02 14.10 0.41
CA TYR A 130 -2.38 13.57 0.49
C TYR A 130 -3.03 14.06 1.77
N LYS A 131 -4.00 14.95 1.64
CA LYS A 131 -4.58 15.69 2.79
C LYS A 131 -3.45 16.37 3.59
N ASP A 132 -3.27 16.01 4.85
CA ASP A 132 -2.25 16.55 5.75
C ASP A 132 -1.01 15.64 5.86
N PHE A 133 -0.94 14.60 5.04
CA PHE A 133 0.18 13.65 5.04
C PHE A 133 1.11 13.88 3.86
N PHE A 134 2.39 14.12 4.17
CA PHE A 134 3.46 14.03 3.19
C PHE A 134 4.02 12.61 3.15
N LEU A 135 4.01 12.04 1.98
CA LEU A 135 4.58 10.72 1.69
C LEU A 135 5.86 10.95 0.92
N LEU A 136 7.01 10.85 1.59
CA LEU A 136 8.32 11.01 0.98
C LEU A 136 8.86 9.63 0.63
N ILE A 137 9.25 9.47 -0.63
CA ILE A 137 9.78 8.22 -1.16
C ILE A 137 11.24 8.44 -1.51
N THR A 138 12.11 7.62 -0.93
CA THR A 138 13.54 7.68 -1.23
C THR A 138 13.90 6.87 -2.48
N ASN A 139 15.10 7.10 -3.04
CA ASN A 139 15.66 6.32 -4.15
C ASN A 139 15.78 4.83 -3.81
N GLU A 140 15.99 4.51 -2.54
CA GLU A 140 15.98 3.12 -2.02
C GLU A 140 14.57 2.56 -1.84
N LYS A 141 13.54 3.32 -2.28
CA LYS A 141 12.12 2.96 -2.15
C LYS A 141 11.65 2.83 -0.70
N LYS A 142 12.24 3.55 0.23
CA LYS A 142 11.73 3.68 1.61
C LYS A 142 10.68 4.77 1.68
N LEU A 143 9.63 4.54 2.47
CA LEU A 143 8.55 5.50 2.71
C LEU A 143 8.73 6.18 4.06
N LEU A 144 8.74 7.49 4.05
CA LEU A 144 8.63 8.31 5.24
C LEU A 144 7.29 9.06 5.19
N VAL A 145 6.53 9.00 6.26
CA VAL A 145 5.24 9.70 6.34
C VAL A 145 5.33 10.79 7.40
N LEU A 146 5.05 12.01 7.00
CA LEU A 146 5.00 13.17 7.89
C LEU A 146 3.58 13.74 7.89
N LYS A 147 3.07 14.09 9.06
CA LYS A 147 1.86 14.89 9.18
C LYS A 147 2.27 16.33 9.43
N THR A 148 1.74 17.25 8.64
CA THR A 148 1.96 18.70 8.79
C THR A 148 0.64 19.44 8.73
N VAL A 149 0.55 20.61 9.36
CA VAL A 149 -0.65 21.42 9.37
C VAL A 149 -0.28 22.88 9.16
N GLY A 150 -1.02 23.58 8.29
CA GLY A 150 -0.91 25.03 8.12
C GLY A 150 0.44 25.49 7.57
N VAL A 151 1.10 26.41 8.28
CA VAL A 151 2.36 27.06 7.83
C VAL A 151 3.48 26.06 7.58
N GLU A 152 3.57 24.99 8.39
CA GLU A 152 4.60 23.95 8.20
C GLU A 152 4.46 23.26 6.84
N THR A 153 3.23 23.12 6.33
CA THR A 153 2.94 22.55 5.01
C THR A 153 3.54 23.39 3.89
N GLU A 154 3.33 24.71 3.94
CA GLU A 154 3.82 25.64 2.92
C GLU A 154 5.35 25.73 2.91
N GLU A 155 5.96 25.80 4.09
CA GLU A 155 7.42 25.81 4.22
C GLU A 155 8.05 24.51 3.69
N LEU A 156 7.45 23.35 3.99
CA LEU A 156 7.93 22.05 3.49
C LEU A 156 7.84 21.98 1.97
N ILE A 157 6.73 22.42 1.39
CA ILE A 157 6.56 22.49 -0.08
C ILE A 157 7.64 23.38 -0.71
N LYS A 158 7.98 24.50 -0.07
CA LYS A 158 9.03 25.40 -0.55
C LYS A 158 10.39 24.70 -0.55
N ILE A 159 10.78 24.05 0.54
CA ILE A 159 12.04 23.28 0.64
C ILE A 159 12.12 22.19 -0.42
N ILE A 160 11.03 21.42 -0.63
CA ILE A 160 10.95 20.36 -1.63
C ILE A 160 11.16 20.91 -3.04
N LYS A 161 10.53 22.04 -3.37
CA LYS A 161 10.67 22.70 -4.67
C LYS A 161 12.05 23.29 -4.87
N GLU A 162 12.65 23.89 -3.85
CA GLU A 162 14.01 24.42 -3.90
C GLU A 162 15.07 23.32 -4.09
N ALA A 163 14.77 22.11 -3.61
CA ALA A 163 15.62 20.94 -3.79
C ALA A 163 15.38 20.21 -5.12
N ASP A 164 14.53 20.72 -6.00
CA ASP A 164 14.15 20.13 -7.32
C ASP A 164 13.60 18.69 -7.20
N ILE A 165 12.93 18.39 -6.07
CA ILE A 165 12.32 17.09 -5.84
C ILE A 165 10.93 17.05 -6.48
N LEU A 166 10.60 15.94 -7.15
CA LEU A 166 9.29 15.75 -7.76
C LEU A 166 8.19 15.80 -6.70
N PHE A 167 7.34 16.84 -6.78
CA PHE A 167 6.24 17.06 -5.85
C PHE A 167 4.89 16.94 -6.55
N GLU A 168 4.00 16.12 -6.00
CA GLU A 168 2.65 15.96 -6.50
C GLU A 168 1.62 16.06 -5.36
N SER A 169 0.65 16.97 -5.51
CA SER A 169 -0.53 17.01 -4.64
C SER A 169 -1.63 16.14 -5.23
N LYS A 170 -2.09 15.12 -4.51
CA LYS A 170 -3.06 14.15 -5.01
C LYS A 170 -4.33 14.12 -4.15
N ARG A 171 -5.48 14.02 -4.82
CA ARG A 171 -6.76 13.72 -4.15
C ARG A 171 -6.91 12.23 -3.80
N SER A 172 -6.20 11.37 -4.51
CA SER A 172 -6.18 9.92 -4.32
C SER A 172 -4.82 9.40 -4.77
N ILE A 173 -4.20 8.51 -4.00
CA ILE A 173 -2.88 7.96 -4.29
C ILE A 173 -2.97 6.75 -5.24
N GLY A 174 -4.16 6.44 -5.77
CA GLY A 174 -4.48 5.23 -6.52
C GLY A 174 -3.36 4.65 -7.39
N GLY A 175 -2.84 3.50 -7.00
CA GLY A 175 -1.88 2.70 -7.78
C GLY A 175 -0.43 3.19 -7.80
N THR A 176 -0.11 4.31 -7.17
CA THR A 176 1.23 4.93 -7.26
C THR A 176 2.26 4.26 -6.36
N LEU A 177 1.83 3.59 -5.29
CA LEU A 177 2.68 2.99 -4.27
C LEU A 177 2.82 1.47 -4.39
N VAL A 178 2.09 0.83 -5.33
CA VAL A 178 1.97 -0.64 -5.41
C VAL A 178 3.30 -1.34 -5.65
N ASP A 179 4.23 -0.69 -6.34
CA ASP A 179 5.53 -1.26 -6.70
C ASP A 179 6.62 -0.99 -5.66
N LEU A 180 6.28 -0.38 -4.54
CA LEU A 180 7.23 -0.07 -3.50
C LEU A 180 7.32 -1.22 -2.49
N PRO A 181 8.45 -1.94 -2.37
CA PRO A 181 8.62 -3.02 -1.39
C PRO A 181 8.78 -2.55 0.06
N ILE A 182 8.48 -1.32 0.32
CA ILE A 182 8.82 -0.49 1.47
C ILE A 182 8.45 -1.09 2.82
N PHE A 183 7.42 -1.92 2.86
CA PHE A 183 6.96 -2.51 4.12
C PHE A 183 7.57 -3.87 4.40
N LEU A 184 8.45 -4.37 3.51
CA LEU A 184 8.91 -5.75 3.58
C LEU A 184 10.26 -5.93 4.28
N ASP A 185 11.09 -4.87 4.34
CA ASP A 185 12.50 -5.01 4.68
C ASP A 185 12.99 -4.07 5.80
N ASN A 186 12.20 -3.89 6.86
CA ASN A 186 12.68 -3.21 8.08
C ASN A 186 12.37 -4.02 9.33
#